data_3e22f0003a73da79bc1b4c05f19582c2
#
_entry.id   3e22f0003a73da79bc1b4c05f19582c2
#
_cell.length_a   1.000
_cell.length_b   1.000
_cell.length_c   1.000
_cell.angle_alpha   90.00
_cell.angle_beta   90.00
_cell.angle_gamma   90.00
#
_symmetry.space_group_name_H-M   'P 1'
#
loop_
_entity.id
_entity.type
_entity.pdbx_description
1 polymer ?
#
loop_
_entity_poly.entity_id
_entity_poly.type
_entity_poly.pdbx_seq_one_letter_code
_entity_poly.pdbx_strand_id
1 'polypeptide(L)'
;MLFEPDYLDLNNLINLISKIKPKTVIEFGGGYSTLIIAFALNKIHKNKNYEFVTLDQHKKFLKITKNLINQNLKKKITFIHRKLSVKKFKKKLVSYFSNIPVKNYDFVYEDRYDHKKTKIAGDIMFLIKKNKRYFSFCVDGMTDTVNFLKIHLRSKYKISNGFFHGVNFIFRESL
;
A
#
# COMPACT_ATOMS: atom_id res chain seq x y z
N MET A 1 -3.83 20.29 -2.28
CA MET A 1 -3.20 19.91 -3.55
C MET A 1 -2.57 18.54 -3.31
N LEU A 2 -2.68 17.59 -4.22
CA LEU A 2 -1.86 16.39 -4.19
C LEU A 2 -0.46 16.76 -4.68
N PHE A 3 0.55 16.05 -4.19
CA PHE A 3 1.92 16.22 -4.72
C PHE A 3 1.95 15.77 -6.17
N GLU A 4 2.82 16.39 -6.95
CA GLU A 4 3.05 15.97 -8.33
C GLU A 4 3.57 14.53 -8.33
N PRO A 5 2.97 13.64 -9.14
CA PRO A 5 3.36 12.24 -9.11
C PRO A 5 4.69 12.03 -9.82
N ASP A 6 5.51 11.12 -9.31
CA ASP A 6 6.62 10.56 -10.07
C ASP A 6 6.04 9.54 -11.08
N TYR A 7 6.05 9.91 -12.35
CA TYR A 7 5.50 9.07 -13.43
C TYR A 7 6.24 7.76 -13.61
N LEU A 8 7.53 7.73 -13.27
CA LEU A 8 8.33 6.52 -13.36
C LEU A 8 7.91 5.51 -12.29
N ASP A 9 7.70 5.99 -11.05
CA ASP A 9 7.22 5.16 -9.95
C ASP A 9 5.81 4.63 -10.22
N LEU A 10 4.92 5.46 -10.79
CA LEU A 10 3.60 5.01 -11.18
C LEU A 10 3.64 3.94 -12.29
N ASN A 11 4.53 4.07 -13.27
CA ASN A 11 4.71 3.05 -14.30
C ASN A 11 5.28 1.74 -13.74
N ASN A 12 6.22 1.82 -12.81
CA ASN A 12 6.75 0.66 -12.10
C ASN A 12 5.67 -0.05 -11.28
N LEU A 13 4.77 0.71 -10.66
CA LEU A 13 3.62 0.17 -9.93
C LEU A 13 2.66 -0.59 -10.86
N ILE A 14 2.37 -0.06 -12.07
CA ILE A 14 1.57 -0.76 -13.10
C ILE A 14 2.22 -2.09 -13.46
N ASN A 15 3.52 -2.09 -13.74
CA ASN A 15 4.26 -3.28 -14.12
C ASN A 15 4.25 -4.33 -13.01
N LEU A 16 4.43 -3.90 -11.76
CA LEU A 16 4.36 -4.77 -10.59
C LEU A 16 2.99 -5.43 -10.45
N ILE A 17 1.92 -4.64 -10.48
CA ILE A 17 0.53 -5.15 -10.38
C ILE A 17 0.22 -6.09 -11.55
N SER A 18 0.69 -5.77 -12.76
CA SER A 18 0.52 -6.61 -13.93
C SER A 18 1.22 -7.96 -13.82
N LYS A 19 2.37 -8.01 -13.13
CA LYS A 19 3.11 -9.23 -12.84
C LYS A 19 2.45 -10.07 -11.76
N ILE A 20 2.03 -9.45 -10.65
CA ILE A 20 1.42 -10.12 -9.48
C ILE A 20 -0.02 -10.55 -9.79
N LYS A 21 -0.77 -9.76 -10.53
CA LYS A 21 -2.20 -9.94 -10.85
C LYS A 21 -3.06 -10.15 -9.59
N PRO A 22 -2.94 -9.29 -8.57
CA PRO A 22 -3.62 -9.48 -7.30
C PRO A 22 -5.12 -9.30 -7.47
N LYS A 23 -5.93 -10.10 -6.73
CA LYS A 23 -7.39 -9.95 -6.67
C LYS A 23 -7.85 -9.11 -5.49
N THR A 24 -7.07 -9.08 -4.42
CA THR A 24 -7.39 -8.34 -3.21
C THR A 24 -6.23 -7.42 -2.85
N VAL A 25 -6.50 -6.11 -2.88
CA VAL A 25 -5.48 -5.07 -2.69
C VAL A 25 -5.87 -4.14 -1.56
N ILE A 26 -4.90 -3.75 -0.75
CA ILE A 26 -5.04 -2.65 0.21
C ILE A 26 -3.91 -1.64 0.00
N GLU A 27 -4.28 -0.37 0.01
CA GLU A 27 -3.38 0.78 -0.07
C GLU A 27 -3.49 1.61 1.19
N PHE A 28 -2.35 2.03 1.71
CA PHE A 28 -2.21 2.96 2.81
C PHE A 28 -1.62 4.28 2.30
N GLY A 29 -2.46 5.34 2.27
CA GLY A 29 -2.17 6.61 1.62
C GLY A 29 -2.84 6.69 0.24
N GLY A 30 -3.93 7.45 0.15
CA GLY A 30 -4.65 7.63 -1.11
C GLY A 30 -4.09 8.78 -1.94
N GLY A 31 -3.98 8.57 -3.26
CA GLY A 31 -3.43 9.58 -4.17
C GLY A 31 -3.55 9.20 -5.65
N TYR A 32 -2.55 9.59 -6.42
CA TYR A 32 -2.42 9.17 -7.82
C TYR A 32 -2.20 7.66 -7.94
N SER A 33 -1.50 7.05 -6.98
CA SER A 33 -1.33 5.60 -6.89
C SER A 33 -2.66 4.86 -6.85
N THR A 34 -3.67 5.38 -6.15
CA THR A 34 -5.03 4.80 -6.13
C THR A 34 -5.64 4.70 -7.54
N LEU A 35 -5.50 5.77 -8.34
CA LEU A 35 -5.98 5.78 -9.72
C LEU A 35 -5.26 4.72 -10.56
N ILE A 36 -3.95 4.64 -10.43
CA ILE A 36 -3.10 3.72 -11.19
C ILE A 36 -3.37 2.25 -10.81
N ILE A 37 -3.48 1.96 -9.52
CA ILE A 37 -3.83 0.63 -9.02
C ILE A 37 -5.20 0.21 -9.56
N ALA A 38 -6.21 1.08 -9.46
CA ALA A 38 -7.55 0.80 -9.94
C ALA A 38 -7.58 0.52 -11.45
N PHE A 39 -6.85 1.34 -12.24
CA PHE A 39 -6.73 1.17 -13.67
C PHE A 39 -6.06 -0.18 -14.03
N ALA A 40 -4.93 -0.49 -13.41
CA ALA A 40 -4.20 -1.73 -13.64
C ALA A 40 -5.05 -2.96 -13.29
N LEU A 41 -5.70 -2.96 -12.13
CA LEU A 41 -6.60 -4.05 -11.71
C LEU A 41 -7.76 -4.24 -12.69
N ASN A 42 -8.38 -3.15 -13.13
CA ASN A 42 -9.48 -3.22 -14.07
C ASN A 42 -9.06 -3.78 -15.43
N LYS A 43 -7.89 -3.39 -15.93
CA LYS A 43 -7.30 -3.90 -17.18
C LYS A 43 -6.99 -5.40 -17.08
N ILE A 44 -6.36 -5.83 -15.99
CA ILE A 44 -5.92 -7.21 -15.77
C ILE A 44 -7.13 -8.14 -15.62
N HIS A 45 -8.11 -7.74 -14.84
CA HIS A 45 -9.27 -8.57 -14.51
C HIS A 45 -10.44 -8.39 -15.48
N LYS A 46 -10.30 -7.57 -16.53
CA LYS A 46 -11.34 -7.35 -17.57
C LYS A 46 -12.72 -7.10 -16.97
N ASN A 47 -12.81 -6.19 -16.00
CA ASN A 47 -14.04 -5.89 -15.24
C ASN A 47 -14.58 -7.03 -14.34
N LYS A 48 -13.87 -8.16 -14.20
CA LYS A 48 -14.23 -9.22 -13.26
C LYS A 48 -13.94 -8.83 -11.81
N ASN A 49 -14.33 -9.67 -10.88
CA ASN A 49 -14.26 -9.39 -9.44
C ASN A 49 -12.80 -9.23 -8.96
N TYR A 50 -12.50 -8.05 -8.46
CA TYR A 50 -11.38 -7.75 -7.60
C TYR A 50 -11.85 -6.85 -6.47
N GLU A 51 -11.12 -6.82 -5.38
CA GLU A 51 -11.38 -5.94 -4.25
C GLU A 51 -10.20 -4.99 -4.06
N PHE A 52 -10.50 -3.70 -3.98
CA PHE A 52 -9.50 -2.69 -3.70
C PHE A 52 -9.97 -1.77 -2.58
N VAL A 53 -9.15 -1.68 -1.53
CA VAL A 53 -9.38 -0.82 -0.36
C VAL A 53 -8.28 0.20 -0.29
N THR A 54 -8.61 1.48 -0.19
CA THR A 54 -7.65 2.55 0.09
C THR A 54 -7.98 3.24 1.40
N LEU A 55 -6.97 3.40 2.26
CA LEU A 55 -7.08 4.10 3.55
C LEU A 55 -6.26 5.37 3.53
N ASP A 56 -6.82 6.45 4.07
CA ASP A 56 -6.06 7.68 4.30
C ASP A 56 -6.45 8.31 5.64
N GLN A 57 -5.51 9.02 6.25
CA GLN A 57 -5.70 9.78 7.49
C GLN A 57 -6.35 11.15 7.25
N HIS A 58 -6.34 11.64 6.02
CA HIS A 58 -6.84 12.95 5.63
C HIS A 58 -8.10 12.81 4.77
N LYS A 59 -9.25 13.15 5.34
CA LYS A 59 -10.53 13.17 4.60
C LYS A 59 -10.47 14.00 3.31
N LYS A 60 -9.72 15.11 3.34
CA LYS A 60 -9.55 15.99 2.19
C LYS A 60 -8.85 15.25 1.03
N PHE A 61 -7.77 14.52 1.32
CA PHE A 61 -7.04 13.76 0.28
C PHE A 61 -7.90 12.63 -0.29
N LEU A 62 -8.59 11.86 0.55
CA LEU A 62 -9.55 10.86 0.07
C LEU A 62 -10.62 11.45 -0.84
N LYS A 63 -11.16 12.65 -0.51
CA LYS A 63 -12.13 13.33 -1.36
C LYS A 63 -11.55 13.71 -2.71
N ILE A 64 -10.33 14.26 -2.73
CA ILE A 64 -9.62 14.62 -3.97
C ILE A 64 -9.38 13.36 -4.80
N THR A 65 -8.76 12.33 -4.22
CA THR A 65 -8.50 11.04 -4.88
C THR A 65 -9.78 10.45 -5.47
N LYS A 66 -10.87 10.43 -4.69
CA LYS A 66 -12.17 9.95 -5.16
C LYS A 66 -12.73 10.73 -6.35
N ASN A 67 -12.42 12.02 -6.47
CA ASN A 67 -12.87 12.85 -7.58
C ASN A 67 -12.02 12.68 -8.85
N LEU A 68 -10.77 12.25 -8.72
CA LEU A 68 -9.90 11.95 -9.87
C LEU A 68 -10.30 10.65 -10.60
N ILE A 69 -11.03 9.77 -9.93
CA ILE A 69 -11.35 8.43 -10.45
C ILE A 69 -12.72 8.46 -11.12
N ASN A 70 -12.81 7.92 -12.33
CA ASN A 70 -14.08 7.81 -13.05
C ASN A 70 -15.10 6.95 -12.30
N GLN A 71 -16.39 7.14 -12.57
CA GLN A 71 -17.48 6.51 -11.81
C GLN A 71 -17.45 4.98 -11.85
N ASN A 72 -17.04 4.38 -12.98
CA ASN A 72 -17.01 2.94 -13.13
C ASN A 72 -15.94 2.28 -12.26
N LEU A 73 -14.74 2.86 -12.20
CA LEU A 73 -13.66 2.40 -11.31
C LEU A 73 -13.97 2.70 -9.84
N LYS A 74 -14.56 3.87 -9.57
CA LYS A 74 -14.90 4.31 -8.22
C LYS A 74 -15.80 3.32 -7.46
N LYS A 75 -16.76 2.69 -8.15
CA LYS A 75 -17.67 1.70 -7.57
C LYS A 75 -16.95 0.43 -7.08
N LYS A 76 -15.74 0.17 -7.57
CA LYS A 76 -14.93 -1.01 -7.23
C LYS A 76 -13.91 -0.75 -6.13
N ILE A 77 -13.86 0.47 -5.60
CA ILE A 77 -12.89 0.89 -4.60
C ILE A 77 -13.61 1.23 -3.30
N THR A 78 -13.16 0.66 -2.20
CA THR A 78 -13.61 1.03 -0.86
C THR A 78 -12.68 2.10 -0.29
N PHE A 79 -13.17 3.33 -0.16
CA PHE A 79 -12.43 4.46 0.41
C PHE A 79 -12.69 4.55 1.90
N ILE A 80 -11.66 4.47 2.72
CA ILE A 80 -11.79 4.45 4.17
C ILE A 80 -10.94 5.55 4.80
N HIS A 81 -11.59 6.49 5.50
CA HIS A 81 -10.87 7.41 6.38
C HIS A 81 -10.59 6.74 7.71
N ARG A 82 -9.33 6.74 8.16
CA ARG A 82 -8.92 6.24 9.47
C ARG A 82 -7.84 7.12 10.07
N LYS A 83 -7.92 7.30 11.39
CA LYS A 83 -6.88 7.99 12.15
C LYS A 83 -5.67 7.08 12.32
N LEU A 84 -4.50 7.69 12.40
CA LEU A 84 -3.28 7.00 12.79
C LEU A 84 -3.19 6.88 14.32
N SER A 85 -2.73 5.73 14.74
CA SER A 85 -2.32 5.45 16.12
C SER A 85 -0.82 5.18 16.16
N VAL A 86 -0.18 5.50 17.29
CA VAL A 86 1.25 5.24 17.48
C VAL A 86 1.41 4.20 18.58
N LYS A 87 2.22 3.19 18.32
CA LYS A 87 2.59 2.17 19.31
C LYS A 87 4.08 1.92 19.29
N LYS A 88 4.57 1.43 20.42
CA LYS A 88 5.93 0.92 20.53
C LYS A 88 5.98 -0.53 20.00
N PHE A 89 6.82 -0.76 19.01
CA PHE A 89 7.13 -2.10 18.52
C PHE A 89 8.61 -2.37 18.83
N LYS A 90 8.86 -3.29 19.78
CA LYS A 90 10.19 -3.44 20.40
C LYS A 90 10.67 -2.08 20.94
N LYS A 91 11.76 -1.53 20.43
CA LYS A 91 12.31 -0.23 20.88
C LYS A 91 11.96 0.94 19.94
N LYS A 92 11.19 0.72 18.86
CA LYS A 92 10.84 1.74 17.87
C LYS A 92 9.38 2.18 17.99
N LEU A 93 9.13 3.47 17.76
CA LEU A 93 7.77 3.98 17.61
C LEU A 93 7.34 3.75 16.15
N VAL A 94 6.17 3.15 15.99
CA VAL A 94 5.56 2.89 14.68
C VAL A 94 4.15 3.48 14.65
N SER A 95 3.76 4.04 13.53
CA SER A 95 2.38 4.47 13.31
C SER A 95 1.64 3.46 12.44
N TYR A 96 0.34 3.31 12.65
CA TYR A 96 -0.52 2.42 11.88
C TYR A 96 -1.95 2.96 11.90
N PHE A 97 -2.72 2.61 10.88
CA PHE A 97 -4.14 2.96 10.85
C PHE A 97 -4.93 2.18 11.89
N SER A 98 -5.83 2.88 12.60
CA SER A 98 -6.77 2.21 13.50
C SER A 98 -7.81 1.42 12.70
N ASN A 99 -8.19 0.24 13.20
CA ASN A 99 -9.25 -0.57 12.62
C ASN A 99 -9.07 -0.85 11.11
N ILE A 100 -7.87 -1.32 10.73
CA ILE A 100 -7.61 -1.80 9.36
C ILE A 100 -8.55 -2.98 9.09
N PRO A 101 -9.26 -2.99 7.95
CA PRO A 101 -10.02 -4.17 7.54
C PRO A 101 -9.07 -5.38 7.41
N VAL A 102 -9.32 -6.42 8.20
CA VAL A 102 -8.49 -7.63 8.16
C VAL A 102 -9.11 -8.60 7.16
N LYS A 103 -8.43 -8.76 6.03
CA LYS A 103 -8.74 -9.73 4.98
C LYS A 103 -7.45 -10.40 4.51
N ASN A 104 -7.55 -11.47 3.75
CA ASN A 104 -6.42 -12.05 3.04
C ASN A 104 -6.14 -11.20 1.80
N TYR A 105 -5.26 -10.21 1.93
CA TYR A 105 -4.81 -9.41 0.80
C TYR A 105 -3.75 -10.16 -0.01
N ASP A 106 -3.77 -9.99 -1.33
CA ASP A 106 -2.71 -10.50 -2.22
C ASP A 106 -1.60 -9.48 -2.38
N PHE A 107 -1.95 -8.18 -2.30
CA PHE A 107 -1.00 -7.09 -2.47
C PHE A 107 -1.29 -5.92 -1.51
N VAL A 108 -0.23 -5.37 -0.94
CA VAL A 108 -0.27 -4.20 -0.04
C VAL A 108 0.63 -3.11 -0.60
N TYR A 109 0.10 -1.91 -0.75
CA TYR A 109 0.87 -0.73 -1.13
C TYR A 109 0.89 0.27 0.03
N GLU A 110 2.08 0.71 0.42
CA GLU A 110 2.29 1.66 1.53
C GLU A 110 2.94 2.93 0.98
N ASP A 111 2.18 4.00 0.90
CA ASP A 111 2.58 5.31 0.37
C ASP A 111 1.98 6.45 1.21
N ARG A 112 1.91 6.28 2.51
CA ARG A 112 1.34 7.34 3.31
C ARG A 112 2.37 8.38 3.72
N TYR A 113 1.95 9.62 3.66
CA TYR A 113 2.72 10.76 4.13
C TYR A 113 2.39 11.07 5.60
N ASP A 114 3.24 10.62 6.55
CA ASP A 114 3.14 11.06 7.95
C ASP A 114 4.53 11.30 8.57
N HIS A 115 5.02 12.51 8.41
CA HIS A 115 6.29 12.91 9.03
C HIS A 115 6.14 13.49 10.45
N LYS A 116 4.91 13.67 10.94
CA LYS A 116 4.68 14.40 12.20
C LYS A 116 4.80 13.52 13.46
N LYS A 117 4.49 12.23 13.36
CA LYS A 117 4.42 11.34 14.52
C LYS A 117 5.52 10.29 14.56
N THR A 118 5.70 9.56 13.49
CA THR A 118 6.78 8.58 13.35
C THR A 118 7.14 8.43 11.88
N LYS A 119 8.42 8.12 11.62
CA LYS A 119 8.89 7.85 10.25
C LYS A 119 8.65 6.40 9.80
N ILE A 120 8.10 5.54 10.67
CA ILE A 120 7.95 4.11 10.43
C ILE A 120 6.46 3.77 10.36
N ALA A 121 6.03 3.23 9.21
CA ALA A 121 4.71 2.63 9.02
C ALA A 121 4.71 1.19 9.55
N GLY A 122 3.74 0.90 10.40
CA GLY A 122 3.60 -0.42 11.02
C GLY A 122 2.49 -1.29 10.41
N ASP A 123 1.78 -0.78 9.39
CA ASP A 123 0.58 -1.43 8.83
C ASP A 123 0.88 -2.78 8.21
N ILE A 124 1.98 -2.88 7.46
CA ILE A 124 2.44 -4.15 6.88
C ILE A 124 2.74 -5.18 7.97
N MET A 125 3.43 -4.77 9.05
CA MET A 125 3.71 -5.67 10.18
C MET A 125 2.43 -6.11 10.90
N PHE A 126 1.44 -5.23 11.00
CA PHE A 126 0.13 -5.56 11.55
C PHE A 126 -0.58 -6.60 10.67
N LEU A 127 -0.60 -6.39 9.35
CA LEU A 127 -1.22 -7.33 8.42
C LEU A 127 -0.51 -8.70 8.41
N ILE A 128 0.82 -8.73 8.44
CA ILE A 128 1.60 -9.99 8.52
C ILE A 128 1.22 -10.81 9.76
N LYS A 129 0.96 -10.14 10.89
CA LYS A 129 0.53 -10.83 12.12
C LYS A 129 -0.91 -11.35 12.05
N LYS A 130 -1.76 -10.72 11.24
CA LYS A 130 -3.19 -11.04 11.16
C LYS A 130 -3.57 -11.91 9.99
N ASN A 131 -2.83 -11.83 8.88
CA ASN A 131 -3.08 -12.64 7.70
C ASN A 131 -2.55 -14.07 7.87
N LYS A 132 -3.37 -15.01 7.49
CA LYS A 132 -2.99 -16.44 7.44
C LYS A 132 -2.19 -16.78 6.18
N ARG A 133 -2.26 -15.93 5.16
CA ARG A 133 -1.55 -16.08 3.88
C ARG A 133 -0.47 -15.01 3.76
N TYR A 134 0.52 -15.34 3.00
CA TYR A 134 1.54 -14.37 2.63
C TYR A 134 1.02 -13.50 1.48
N PHE A 135 1.49 -12.28 1.42
CA PHE A 135 1.13 -11.30 0.38
C PHE A 135 2.38 -10.58 -0.10
N SER A 136 2.31 -10.09 -1.33
CA SER A 136 3.33 -9.18 -1.84
C SER A 136 3.05 -7.78 -1.33
N PHE A 137 4.08 -6.99 -1.10
CA PHE A 137 3.91 -5.59 -0.73
C PHE A 137 5.00 -4.68 -1.30
N CYS A 138 4.64 -3.42 -1.45
CA CYS A 138 5.49 -2.35 -1.93
C CYS A 138 5.43 -1.19 -0.92
N VAL A 139 6.58 -0.60 -0.64
CA VAL A 139 6.69 0.60 0.20
C VAL A 139 7.32 1.69 -0.64
N ASP A 140 6.63 2.81 -0.78
CA ASP A 140 7.07 3.93 -1.58
C ASP A 140 7.67 5.05 -0.72
N GLY A 141 8.88 5.50 -1.08
CA GLY A 141 9.54 6.68 -0.51
C GLY A 141 9.88 6.63 1.00
N MET A 142 9.60 5.53 1.70
CA MET A 142 9.67 5.45 3.16
C MET A 142 10.90 4.65 3.64
N THR A 143 12.10 5.19 3.49
CA THR A 143 13.37 4.52 3.83
C THR A 143 13.41 3.93 5.25
N ASP A 144 12.92 4.66 6.26
CA ASP A 144 12.90 4.18 7.64
C ASP A 144 11.97 2.97 7.81
N THR A 145 10.82 2.95 7.12
CA THR A 145 9.89 1.82 7.09
C THR A 145 10.53 0.61 6.42
N VAL A 146 11.18 0.81 5.28
CA VAL A 146 11.87 -0.27 4.56
C VAL A 146 12.96 -0.89 5.41
N ASN A 147 13.82 -0.07 6.04
CA ASN A 147 14.88 -0.55 6.93
C ASN A 147 14.31 -1.32 8.13
N PHE A 148 13.22 -0.82 8.71
CA PHE A 148 12.51 -1.50 9.79
C PHE A 148 11.99 -2.87 9.33
N LEU A 149 11.33 -2.95 8.17
CA LEU A 149 10.82 -4.21 7.62
C LEU A 149 11.96 -5.18 7.27
N LYS A 150 13.06 -4.70 6.67
CA LYS A 150 14.24 -5.51 6.38
C LYS A 150 14.77 -6.23 7.62
N ILE A 151 14.89 -5.52 8.75
CA ILE A 151 15.39 -6.09 10.01
C ILE A 151 14.45 -7.19 10.55
N HIS A 152 13.13 -7.01 10.39
CA HIS A 152 12.15 -7.86 11.05
C HIS A 152 11.59 -8.98 10.19
N LEU A 153 11.81 -8.95 8.88
CA LEU A 153 11.24 -9.89 7.92
C LEU A 153 12.25 -10.74 7.14
N ARG A 154 13.54 -10.60 7.42
CA ARG A 154 14.64 -11.26 6.68
C ARG A 154 14.44 -12.75 6.42
N SER A 155 13.84 -13.47 7.35
CA SER A 155 13.64 -14.93 7.24
C SER A 155 12.38 -15.34 6.49
N LYS A 156 11.49 -14.38 6.19
CA LYS A 156 10.15 -14.68 5.66
C LYS A 156 9.90 -14.09 4.29
N TYR A 157 10.66 -13.08 3.90
CA TYR A 157 10.44 -12.31 2.68
C TYR A 157 11.73 -12.03 1.94
N LYS A 158 11.73 -12.29 0.65
CA LYS A 158 12.77 -11.82 -0.26
C LYS A 158 12.54 -10.34 -0.52
N ILE A 159 13.56 -9.53 -0.25
CA ILE A 159 13.49 -8.08 -0.39
C ILE A 159 14.30 -7.70 -1.62
N SER A 160 13.67 -7.03 -2.58
CA SER A 160 14.34 -6.38 -3.69
C SER A 160 14.21 -4.87 -3.58
N ASN A 161 15.28 -4.15 -3.88
CA ASN A 161 15.20 -2.71 -4.05
C ASN A 161 14.57 -2.42 -5.42
N GLY A 162 13.61 -1.49 -5.45
CA GLY A 162 13.09 -0.97 -6.71
C GLY A 162 14.19 -0.24 -7.48
N PHE A 163 14.06 -0.20 -8.79
CA PHE A 163 15.08 0.38 -9.67
C PHE A 163 15.17 1.91 -9.61
N PHE A 164 14.20 2.62 -9.01
CA PHE A 164 14.14 4.09 -9.05
C PHE A 164 13.63 4.70 -7.74
N HIS A 165 14.25 5.77 -7.30
CA HIS A 165 13.87 6.77 -6.29
C HIS A 165 13.17 6.33 -4.99
N GLY A 166 13.45 5.14 -4.50
CA GLY A 166 13.00 4.75 -3.15
C GLY A 166 11.84 3.77 -3.10
N VAL A 167 11.29 3.33 -4.23
CA VAL A 167 10.31 2.25 -4.25
C VAL A 167 10.99 0.93 -3.92
N ASN A 168 10.65 0.33 -2.81
CA ASN A 168 11.22 -0.93 -2.37
C ASN A 168 10.18 -2.03 -2.41
N PHE A 169 10.45 -3.04 -3.22
CA PHE A 169 9.58 -4.20 -3.40
C PHE A 169 9.97 -5.30 -2.43
N ILE A 170 8.99 -5.86 -1.78
CA ILE A 170 9.22 -6.98 -0.88
C ILE A 170 8.32 -8.13 -1.33
N PHE A 171 8.96 -9.21 -1.76
CA PHE A 171 8.27 -10.41 -2.22
C PHE A 171 8.48 -11.55 -1.24
N ARG A 172 7.51 -12.44 -1.21
CA ARG A 172 7.70 -13.75 -0.59
C ARG A 172 8.37 -14.69 -1.56
N GLU A 173 9.29 -15.52 -1.07
CA GLU A 173 9.59 -16.79 -1.74
C GLU A 173 8.39 -17.74 -1.61
N SER A 174 7.93 -18.27 -2.74
CA SER A 174 7.15 -19.50 -2.71
C SER A 174 8.05 -20.60 -2.16
N LEU A 175 7.67 -21.12 -1.01
CA LEU A 175 8.17 -22.41 -0.55
C LEU A 175 7.72 -23.49 -1.52
#